data_950e00ad7c7090a1b1344fb70b9be701
#
_entry.id   950e00ad7c7090a1b1344fb70b9be701
#
_cell.length_a   1.000
_cell.length_b   1.000
_cell.length_c   1.000
_cell.angle_alpha   90.00
_cell.angle_beta   90.00
_cell.angle_gamma   90.00
#
_symmetry.space_group_name_H-M   'P 1'
#
loop_
_entity.id
_entity.type
_entity.pdbx_description
1 polymer ?
#
loop_
_entity_poly.entity_id
_entity_poly.type
_entity_poly.pdbx_seq_one_letter_code
_entity_poly.pdbx_strand_id
1 'polypeptide(L)'
;ADPSWQVTANTLQPDTVLPDHFVNHSLGWKPWVEALAKEDFTAAHTDALIKPERIDSEYFRLLARDPAALKARTLTDLDIFYNTEGGLSRADRELAATVASRFNGCEYCASVHQARCVQEGGDREIVDRLLDTGIDADLGSKEWDLIRRAAVALTETPFAFDAQLCTDLRNAGFDDQSILDLIYASSFFNWANRLMLTLGQPDVPKRFRQ
;
A
#
# COMPACT_ATOMS: atom_id res chain seq x y z
N ALA A 1 -5.69 14.55 -1.48
CA ALA A 1 -4.23 14.59 -1.61
C ALA A 1 -3.85 16.00 -2.00
N ASP A 2 -2.78 16.50 -1.46
CA ASP A 2 -2.22 17.77 -1.89
C ASP A 2 -1.76 17.62 -3.35
N PRO A 3 -2.38 18.33 -4.32
CA PRO A 3 -1.95 18.28 -5.71
C PRO A 3 -0.56 18.93 -5.92
N SER A 4 -0.06 19.65 -4.91
CA SER A 4 1.28 20.23 -4.92
C SER A 4 2.36 19.29 -4.37
N TRP A 5 1.98 18.06 -3.97
CA TRP A 5 2.97 17.10 -3.47
C TRP A 5 4.07 16.87 -4.51
N GLN A 6 5.29 17.09 -4.08
CA GLN A 6 6.48 16.94 -4.91
C GLN A 6 7.46 15.99 -4.24
N VAL A 7 8.06 15.13 -5.05
CA VAL A 7 9.20 14.31 -4.61
C VAL A 7 10.37 15.22 -4.28
N THR A 8 10.86 15.15 -3.04
CA THR A 8 12.09 15.86 -2.68
C THR A 8 13.30 15.02 -3.08
N ALA A 9 14.21 15.58 -3.85
CA ALA A 9 15.43 14.92 -4.32
C ALA A 9 16.48 14.70 -3.21
N ASN A 10 16.11 14.84 -1.95
CA ASN A 10 17.04 14.66 -0.83
C ASN A 10 17.18 13.18 -0.51
N THR A 11 18.12 12.51 -1.14
CA THR A 11 18.39 11.08 -0.97
C THR A 11 19.75 10.85 -0.32
N LEU A 12 19.78 9.91 0.62
CA LEU A 12 21.04 9.41 1.23
C LEU A 12 21.70 8.32 0.38
N GLN A 13 21.03 7.84 -0.66
CA GLN A 13 21.49 6.79 -1.57
C GLN A 13 21.80 7.41 -2.94
N PRO A 14 23.10 7.65 -3.26
CA PRO A 14 23.49 8.46 -4.43
C PRO A 14 23.05 7.90 -5.79
N ASP A 15 22.84 6.57 -5.88
CA ASP A 15 22.40 5.91 -7.12
C ASP A 15 20.87 5.75 -7.23
N THR A 16 20.13 6.32 -6.30
CA THR A 16 18.66 6.23 -6.29
C THR A 16 18.07 7.24 -7.27
N VAL A 17 17.14 6.78 -8.10
CA VAL A 17 16.34 7.62 -8.98
C VAL A 17 14.91 7.63 -8.46
N LEU A 18 14.46 8.79 -8.01
CA LEU A 18 13.10 8.97 -7.54
C LEU A 18 12.12 9.04 -8.71
N PRO A 19 10.92 8.46 -8.60
CA PRO A 19 9.86 8.71 -9.57
C PRO A 19 9.42 10.18 -9.47
N ASP A 20 8.97 10.75 -10.57
CA ASP A 20 8.45 12.12 -10.66
C ASP A 20 6.90 12.17 -10.62
N HIS A 21 6.26 11.02 -10.69
CA HIS A 21 4.81 10.83 -10.59
C HIS A 21 4.49 9.43 -10.08
N PHE A 22 3.22 9.16 -9.78
CA PHE A 22 2.76 7.81 -9.46
C PHE A 22 2.74 6.94 -10.72
N VAL A 23 3.47 5.83 -10.69
CA VAL A 23 3.68 4.96 -11.85
C VAL A 23 2.89 3.66 -11.75
N ASN A 24 2.52 3.09 -12.90
CA ASN A 24 1.80 1.83 -13.00
C ASN A 24 2.71 0.59 -13.18
N HIS A 25 4.01 0.74 -12.99
CA HIS A 25 4.99 -0.34 -12.95
C HIS A 25 5.60 -0.46 -11.56
N SER A 26 6.18 -1.62 -11.24
CA SER A 26 6.81 -1.84 -9.94
C SER A 26 8.04 -0.96 -9.75
N LEU A 27 8.10 -0.30 -8.61
CA LEU A 27 9.28 0.43 -8.12
C LEU A 27 10.16 -0.48 -7.25
N GLY A 28 11.43 -0.13 -7.12
CA GLY A 28 12.30 -0.55 -6.03
C GLY A 28 12.08 0.32 -4.78
N TRP A 29 12.76 -0.04 -3.69
CA TRP A 29 12.77 0.75 -2.47
C TRP A 29 14.15 0.66 -1.81
N LYS A 30 14.67 1.78 -1.35
CA LYS A 30 15.99 1.90 -0.73
C LYS A 30 15.87 2.39 0.70
N PRO A 31 16.40 1.64 1.70
CA PRO A 31 16.34 2.03 3.09
C PRO A 31 17.31 3.16 3.43
N TRP A 32 16.91 4.05 4.33
CA TRP A 32 17.79 5.03 4.98
C TRP A 32 18.46 4.46 6.23
N VAL A 33 17.83 3.47 6.85
CA VAL A 33 18.40 2.69 7.95
C VAL A 33 18.91 1.39 7.38
N GLU A 34 20.12 0.99 7.76
CA GLU A 34 20.77 -0.21 7.24
C GLU A 34 19.93 -1.47 7.46
N ALA A 35 19.65 -2.18 6.38
CA ALA A 35 18.97 -3.47 6.44
C ALA A 35 19.90 -4.54 7.02
N LEU A 36 19.35 -5.51 7.77
CA LEU A 36 20.12 -6.63 8.28
C LEU A 36 20.78 -7.40 7.12
N ALA A 37 22.07 -7.71 7.24
CA ALA A 37 22.76 -8.51 6.23
C ALA A 37 22.21 -9.94 6.19
N LYS A 38 22.22 -10.58 5.01
CA LYS A 38 21.64 -11.94 4.86
C LYS A 38 22.37 -12.97 5.72
N GLU A 39 23.67 -12.82 5.87
CA GLU A 39 24.56 -13.66 6.67
C GLU A 39 24.31 -13.56 8.18
N ASP A 40 23.68 -12.47 8.63
CA ASP A 40 23.34 -12.24 10.04
C ASP A 40 21.96 -12.79 10.43
N PHE A 41 21.26 -13.42 9.47
CA PHE A 41 19.94 -13.99 9.75
C PHE A 41 20.03 -15.21 10.66
N THR A 42 19.35 -15.13 11.80
CA THR A 42 19.12 -16.28 12.70
C THR A 42 17.85 -17.03 12.31
N ALA A 43 17.61 -18.17 12.97
CA ALA A 43 16.37 -18.92 12.78
C ALA A 43 15.11 -18.07 13.08
N ALA A 44 15.16 -17.18 14.07
CA ALA A 44 14.05 -16.29 14.40
C ALA A 44 13.78 -15.27 13.28
N HIS A 45 14.82 -14.72 12.65
CA HIS A 45 14.67 -13.82 11.51
C HIS A 45 14.05 -14.53 10.30
N THR A 46 14.52 -15.75 10.00
CA THR A 46 14.01 -16.56 8.89
C THR A 46 12.54 -16.93 9.10
N ASP A 47 12.17 -17.35 10.31
CA ASP A 47 10.78 -17.65 10.68
C ASP A 47 9.86 -16.43 10.55
N ALA A 48 10.36 -15.24 10.88
CA ALA A 48 9.61 -14.00 10.78
C ALA A 48 9.29 -13.57 9.35
N LEU A 49 10.07 -14.00 8.37
CA LEU A 49 9.78 -13.71 6.95
C LEU A 49 8.51 -14.40 6.45
N ILE A 50 8.08 -15.51 7.08
CA ILE A 50 6.98 -16.40 6.67
C ILE A 50 7.26 -17.08 5.31
N LYS A 51 7.77 -16.32 4.34
CA LYS A 51 8.21 -16.80 3.02
C LYS A 51 9.71 -16.52 2.88
N PRO A 52 10.56 -17.56 2.74
CA PRO A 52 12.01 -17.39 2.72
C PRO A 52 12.53 -16.40 1.66
N GLU A 53 11.89 -16.34 0.48
CA GLU A 53 12.27 -15.45 -0.61
C GLU A 53 12.20 -13.97 -0.26
N ARG A 54 11.47 -13.58 0.80
CA ARG A 54 11.41 -12.20 1.29
C ARG A 54 12.76 -11.68 1.81
N ILE A 55 13.73 -12.55 2.05
CA ILE A 55 15.11 -12.17 2.41
C ILE A 55 15.79 -11.35 1.30
N ASP A 56 15.31 -11.44 0.06
CA ASP A 56 15.85 -10.65 -1.05
C ASP A 56 15.40 -9.16 -1.01
N SER A 57 14.37 -8.85 -0.25
CA SER A 57 13.88 -7.48 -0.08
C SER A 57 14.61 -6.76 1.05
N GLU A 58 15.22 -5.61 0.75
CA GLU A 58 15.84 -4.74 1.76
C GLU A 58 14.82 -4.27 2.81
N TYR A 59 13.56 -4.05 2.42
CA TYR A 59 12.48 -3.70 3.34
C TYR A 59 12.24 -4.80 4.39
N PHE A 60 12.10 -6.05 3.96
CA PHE A 60 11.89 -7.14 4.91
C PHE A 60 13.12 -7.39 5.79
N ARG A 61 14.31 -7.23 5.25
CA ARG A 61 15.55 -7.33 6.03
C ARG A 61 15.71 -6.19 7.04
N LEU A 62 15.24 -4.98 6.70
CA LEU A 62 15.21 -3.88 7.65
C LEU A 62 14.25 -4.16 8.80
N LEU A 63 13.02 -4.59 8.50
CA LEU A 63 12.03 -4.94 9.53
C LEU A 63 12.43 -6.16 10.36
N ALA A 64 13.26 -7.06 9.82
CA ALA A 64 13.77 -8.21 10.54
C ALA A 64 14.66 -7.84 11.74
N ARG A 65 15.09 -6.58 11.89
CA ARG A 65 15.74 -6.10 13.13
C ARG A 65 14.83 -6.26 14.36
N ASP A 66 13.52 -6.32 14.16
CA ASP A 66 12.53 -6.78 15.15
C ASP A 66 11.73 -7.94 14.54
N PRO A 67 12.19 -9.19 14.70
CA PRO A 67 11.55 -10.34 14.07
C PRO A 67 10.14 -10.59 14.60
N ALA A 68 9.83 -10.24 15.84
CA ALA A 68 8.49 -10.42 16.39
C ALA A 68 7.49 -9.46 15.73
N ALA A 69 7.85 -8.18 15.58
CA ALA A 69 7.04 -7.20 14.89
C ALA A 69 6.88 -7.54 13.40
N LEU A 70 7.97 -7.96 12.74
CA LEU A 70 7.92 -8.39 11.34
C LEU A 70 6.95 -9.58 11.14
N LYS A 71 7.02 -10.58 12.01
CA LYS A 71 6.14 -11.75 11.92
C LYS A 71 4.67 -11.37 12.09
N ALA A 72 4.36 -10.61 13.13
CA ALA A 72 3.00 -10.14 13.40
C ALA A 72 2.45 -9.31 12.23
N ARG A 73 3.22 -8.32 11.75
CA ARG A 73 2.89 -7.52 10.58
C ARG A 73 2.60 -8.38 9.35
N THR A 74 3.44 -9.37 9.12
CA THR A 74 3.35 -10.21 7.92
C THR A 74 2.12 -11.12 7.94
N LEU A 75 1.83 -11.71 9.10
CA LEU A 75 0.62 -12.52 9.28
C LEU A 75 -0.65 -11.68 9.13
N THR A 76 -0.66 -10.46 9.69
CA THR A 76 -1.78 -9.53 9.53
C THR A 76 -2.00 -9.15 8.05
N ASP A 77 -0.93 -8.82 7.32
CA ASP A 77 -0.99 -8.52 5.89
C ASP A 77 -1.58 -9.69 5.07
N LEU A 78 -1.12 -10.91 5.38
CA LEU A 78 -1.61 -12.12 4.72
C LEU A 78 -3.08 -12.38 5.01
N ASP A 79 -3.53 -12.17 6.24
CA ASP A 79 -4.94 -12.34 6.59
C ASP A 79 -5.81 -11.27 5.90
N ILE A 80 -5.45 -10.00 5.99
CA ILE A 80 -6.22 -8.91 5.37
C ILE A 80 -6.34 -9.08 3.85
N PHE A 81 -5.28 -9.49 3.16
CA PHE A 81 -5.27 -9.48 1.69
C PHE A 81 -5.50 -10.85 1.04
N TYR A 82 -5.27 -11.97 1.73
CA TYR A 82 -5.37 -13.30 1.12
C TYR A 82 -6.49 -14.16 1.71
N ASN A 83 -7.06 -13.77 2.84
CA ASN A 83 -8.26 -14.41 3.36
C ASN A 83 -9.49 -13.77 2.71
N THR A 84 -9.97 -14.38 1.64
CA THR A 84 -11.10 -13.89 0.84
C THR A 84 -12.37 -14.72 1.02
N GLU A 85 -12.50 -15.41 2.14
CA GLU A 85 -13.72 -16.15 2.50
C GLU A 85 -14.78 -15.15 2.98
N GLY A 86 -15.60 -14.67 2.03
CA GLY A 86 -16.58 -13.61 2.28
C GLY A 86 -15.99 -12.20 2.29
N GLY A 87 -16.83 -11.20 2.49
CA GLY A 87 -16.42 -9.80 2.50
C GLY A 87 -15.98 -9.27 1.13
N LEU A 88 -15.02 -8.35 1.12
CA LEU A 88 -14.52 -7.74 -0.12
C LEU A 88 -13.68 -8.70 -0.94
N SER A 89 -13.78 -8.55 -2.26
CA SER A 89 -12.86 -9.19 -3.18
C SER A 89 -11.41 -8.76 -2.93
N ARG A 90 -10.46 -9.58 -3.38
CA ARG A 90 -9.05 -9.21 -3.30
C ARG A 90 -8.75 -7.90 -4.05
N ALA A 91 -9.34 -7.70 -5.23
CA ALA A 91 -9.16 -6.49 -6.02
C ALA A 91 -9.61 -5.24 -5.25
N ASP A 92 -10.75 -5.31 -4.54
CA ASP A 92 -11.28 -4.18 -3.77
C ASP A 92 -10.40 -3.83 -2.55
N ARG A 93 -9.84 -4.83 -1.87
CA ARG A 93 -8.88 -4.63 -0.78
C ARG A 93 -7.59 -3.98 -1.28
N GLU A 94 -7.09 -4.42 -2.45
CA GLU A 94 -5.92 -3.81 -3.10
C GLU A 94 -6.21 -2.39 -3.60
N LEU A 95 -7.43 -2.11 -4.06
CA LEU A 95 -7.88 -0.76 -4.39
C LEU A 95 -7.83 0.16 -3.16
N ALA A 96 -8.39 -0.27 -2.02
CA ALA A 96 -8.36 0.50 -0.77
C ALA A 96 -6.92 0.81 -0.32
N ALA A 97 -6.02 -0.16 -0.42
CA ALA A 97 -4.60 0.01 -0.15
C ALA A 97 -3.93 1.01 -1.13
N THR A 98 -4.30 0.95 -2.41
CA THR A 98 -3.80 1.87 -3.44
C THR A 98 -4.26 3.30 -3.16
N VAL A 99 -5.53 3.50 -2.81
CA VAL A 99 -6.08 4.81 -2.44
C VAL A 99 -5.37 5.40 -1.22
N ALA A 100 -5.23 4.62 -0.14
CA ALA A 100 -4.51 5.06 1.05
C ALA A 100 -3.05 5.44 0.71
N SER A 101 -2.39 4.65 -0.14
CA SER A 101 -1.01 4.90 -0.56
C SER A 101 -0.89 6.14 -1.45
N ARG A 102 -1.86 6.34 -2.35
CA ARG A 102 -1.93 7.54 -3.21
C ARG A 102 -2.16 8.80 -2.39
N PHE A 103 -3.04 8.74 -1.37
CA PHE A 103 -3.30 9.83 -0.43
C PHE A 103 -2.04 10.20 0.37
N ASN A 104 -1.38 9.19 0.95
CA ASN A 104 -0.21 9.38 1.81
C ASN A 104 1.07 9.74 1.05
N GLY A 105 1.07 9.72 -0.28
CA GLY A 105 2.27 9.98 -1.08
C GLY A 105 3.26 8.81 -1.13
N CYS A 106 2.83 7.58 -0.79
CA CYS A 106 3.71 6.41 -0.84
C CYS A 106 3.72 5.78 -2.24
N GLU A 107 4.56 6.27 -3.13
CA GLU A 107 4.66 5.81 -4.52
C GLU A 107 5.01 4.33 -4.63
N TYR A 108 5.94 3.84 -3.79
CA TYR A 108 6.29 2.42 -3.76
C TYR A 108 5.06 1.56 -3.46
N CYS A 109 4.35 1.86 -2.38
CA CYS A 109 3.17 1.07 -1.99
C CYS A 109 2.08 1.15 -3.08
N ALA A 110 1.80 2.34 -3.61
CA ALA A 110 0.83 2.52 -4.69
C ALA A 110 1.22 1.68 -5.92
N SER A 111 2.50 1.67 -6.32
CA SER A 111 2.98 0.90 -7.46
C SER A 111 2.80 -0.62 -7.31
N VAL A 112 2.87 -1.13 -6.08
CA VAL A 112 2.68 -2.55 -5.77
C VAL A 112 1.20 -2.91 -5.77
N HIS A 113 0.37 -2.12 -5.05
CA HIS A 113 -1.02 -2.47 -4.80
C HIS A 113 -1.93 -2.21 -6.00
N GLN A 114 -1.65 -1.19 -6.81
CA GLN A 114 -2.31 -1.01 -8.09
C GLN A 114 -2.08 -2.21 -9.03
N ALA A 115 -0.85 -2.72 -9.10
CA ALA A 115 -0.54 -3.87 -9.94
C ALA A 115 -1.29 -5.13 -9.47
N ARG A 116 -1.39 -5.34 -8.16
CA ARG A 116 -2.15 -6.46 -7.59
C ARG A 116 -3.65 -6.29 -7.81
N CYS A 117 -4.20 -5.09 -7.65
CA CYS A 117 -5.60 -4.81 -7.95
C CYS A 117 -5.96 -5.26 -9.36
N VAL A 118 -5.14 -4.89 -10.35
CA VAL A 118 -5.35 -5.30 -11.75
C VAL A 118 -5.15 -6.81 -11.96
N GLN A 119 -4.15 -7.41 -11.31
CA GLN A 119 -3.93 -8.87 -11.37
C GLN A 119 -5.11 -9.68 -10.82
N GLU A 120 -5.81 -9.14 -9.84
CA GLU A 120 -6.98 -9.76 -9.20
C GLU A 120 -8.31 -9.38 -9.88
N GLY A 121 -8.25 -8.78 -11.07
CA GLY A 121 -9.41 -8.50 -11.92
C GLY A 121 -9.88 -7.05 -11.91
N GLY A 122 -9.17 -6.14 -11.26
CA GLY A 122 -9.46 -4.71 -11.32
C GLY A 122 -9.20 -4.13 -12.71
N ASP A 123 -10.01 -3.14 -13.10
CA ASP A 123 -9.90 -2.47 -14.39
C ASP A 123 -8.63 -1.58 -14.44
N ARG A 124 -7.75 -1.87 -15.40
CA ARG A 124 -6.47 -1.17 -15.57
C ARG A 124 -6.66 0.33 -15.82
N GLU A 125 -7.59 0.72 -16.67
CA GLU A 125 -7.77 2.12 -17.04
C GLU A 125 -8.30 2.94 -15.86
N ILE A 126 -9.14 2.33 -15.02
CA ILE A 126 -9.67 2.97 -13.81
C ILE A 126 -8.56 3.13 -12.77
N VAL A 127 -7.74 2.09 -12.57
CA VAL A 127 -6.62 2.13 -11.62
C VAL A 127 -5.56 3.14 -12.06
N ASP A 128 -5.24 3.20 -13.35
CA ASP A 128 -4.30 4.20 -13.90
C ASP A 128 -4.86 5.61 -13.71
N ARG A 129 -6.17 5.83 -13.91
CA ARG A 129 -6.82 7.12 -13.62
C ARG A 129 -6.67 7.55 -12.16
N LEU A 130 -6.80 6.61 -11.21
CA LEU A 130 -6.56 6.89 -9.78
C LEU A 130 -5.11 7.33 -9.53
N LEU A 131 -4.13 6.71 -10.19
CA LEU A 131 -2.73 7.11 -10.05
C LEU A 131 -2.48 8.51 -10.63
N ASP A 132 -2.99 8.79 -11.82
CA ASP A 132 -2.74 10.02 -12.56
C ASP A 132 -3.51 11.22 -11.96
N THR A 133 -4.82 11.06 -11.75
CA THR A 133 -5.69 12.14 -11.29
C THR A 133 -5.63 12.33 -9.78
N GLY A 134 -5.36 11.26 -9.03
CA GLY A 134 -5.32 11.29 -7.56
C GLY A 134 -6.61 10.85 -6.90
N ILE A 135 -6.72 11.18 -5.62
CA ILE A 135 -7.81 10.69 -4.75
C ILE A 135 -9.20 11.27 -5.10
N ASP A 136 -9.26 12.29 -5.92
CA ASP A 136 -10.53 12.89 -6.40
C ASP A 136 -10.99 12.25 -7.73
N ALA A 137 -10.27 11.25 -8.23
CA ALA A 137 -10.61 10.55 -9.46
C ALA A 137 -12.02 9.94 -9.38
N ASP A 138 -12.82 10.14 -10.45
CA ASP A 138 -14.06 9.40 -10.67
C ASP A 138 -13.66 8.00 -11.21
N LEU A 139 -13.98 6.97 -10.44
CA LEU A 139 -13.64 5.59 -10.79
C LEU A 139 -14.72 4.93 -11.68
N GLY A 140 -15.81 5.65 -11.99
CA GLY A 140 -16.85 5.17 -12.92
C GLY A 140 -17.67 4.00 -12.40
N SER A 141 -17.50 3.63 -11.14
CA SER A 141 -18.25 2.58 -10.43
C SER A 141 -18.68 3.11 -9.08
N LYS A 142 -19.97 3.04 -8.78
CA LYS A 142 -20.51 3.47 -7.48
C LYS A 142 -19.82 2.75 -6.31
N GLU A 143 -19.54 1.47 -6.45
CA GLU A 143 -18.88 0.67 -5.42
C GLU A 143 -17.42 1.11 -5.23
N TRP A 144 -16.66 1.28 -6.31
CA TRP A 144 -15.27 1.70 -6.25
C TRP A 144 -15.12 3.15 -5.80
N ASP A 145 -16.05 4.04 -6.16
CA ASP A 145 -16.07 5.40 -5.64
C ASP A 145 -16.37 5.43 -4.13
N LEU A 146 -17.20 4.52 -3.62
CA LEU A 146 -17.43 4.39 -2.18
C LEU A 146 -16.20 3.85 -1.46
N ILE A 147 -15.52 2.83 -2.02
CA ILE A 147 -14.24 2.32 -1.47
C ILE A 147 -13.21 3.46 -1.42
N ARG A 148 -13.08 4.22 -2.52
CA ARG A 148 -12.17 5.38 -2.59
C ARG A 148 -12.51 6.41 -1.52
N ARG A 149 -13.76 6.85 -1.43
CA ARG A 149 -14.22 7.84 -0.42
C ARG A 149 -13.96 7.36 1.00
N ALA A 150 -14.24 6.10 1.28
CA ALA A 150 -14.04 5.52 2.60
C ALA A 150 -12.56 5.42 2.97
N ALA A 151 -11.70 4.96 2.07
CA ALA A 151 -10.26 4.89 2.26
C ALA A 151 -9.63 6.30 2.45
N VAL A 152 -10.10 7.30 1.69
CA VAL A 152 -9.71 8.71 1.85
C VAL A 152 -10.11 9.21 3.23
N ALA A 153 -11.40 9.11 3.59
CA ALA A 153 -11.93 9.61 4.86
C ALA A 153 -11.25 8.98 6.09
N LEU A 154 -10.86 7.69 6.00
CA LEU A 154 -10.11 7.02 7.04
C LEU A 154 -8.65 7.52 7.13
N THR A 155 -8.07 7.93 5.98
CA THR A 155 -6.66 8.33 5.90
C THR A 155 -6.45 9.78 6.30
N GLU A 156 -7.45 10.62 6.22
CA GLU A 156 -7.41 12.04 6.63
C GLU A 156 -7.00 12.20 8.11
N THR A 157 -6.44 13.37 8.45
CA THR A 157 -6.08 13.70 9.82
C THR A 157 -6.62 15.11 10.16
N PRO A 158 -7.61 15.23 11.07
CA PRO A 158 -8.31 14.14 11.74
C PRO A 158 -9.11 13.28 10.76
N PHE A 159 -9.33 12.00 11.10
CA PHE A 159 -10.11 11.10 10.23
C PHE A 159 -11.55 11.60 10.04
N ALA A 160 -12.08 11.39 8.82
CA ALA A 160 -13.42 11.84 8.44
C ALA A 160 -14.41 10.68 8.19
N PHE A 161 -14.01 9.44 8.49
CA PHE A 161 -14.88 8.28 8.37
C PHE A 161 -15.94 8.29 9.48
N ASP A 162 -17.20 8.44 9.11
CA ASP A 162 -18.32 8.60 10.03
C ASP A 162 -19.43 7.55 9.86
N ALA A 163 -20.45 7.62 10.71
CA ALA A 163 -21.61 6.71 10.67
C ALA A 163 -22.43 6.87 9.38
N GLN A 164 -22.43 8.04 8.75
CA GLN A 164 -23.14 8.25 7.50
C GLN A 164 -22.46 7.47 6.36
N LEU A 165 -21.13 7.45 6.33
CA LEU A 165 -20.38 6.69 5.34
C LEU A 165 -20.59 5.17 5.51
N CYS A 166 -20.67 4.67 6.74
CA CYS A 166 -21.10 3.28 7.00
C CYS A 166 -22.50 2.99 6.44
N THR A 167 -23.42 3.94 6.59
CA THR A 167 -24.79 3.81 6.06
C THR A 167 -24.78 3.80 4.52
N ASP A 168 -23.99 4.66 3.89
CA ASP A 168 -23.84 4.72 2.44
C ASP A 168 -23.27 3.41 1.87
N LEU A 169 -22.28 2.83 2.54
CA LEU A 169 -21.69 1.53 2.18
C LEU A 169 -22.74 0.41 2.27
N ARG A 170 -23.49 0.33 3.38
CA ARG A 170 -24.57 -0.67 3.52
C ARG A 170 -25.67 -0.51 2.46
N ASN A 171 -26.07 0.71 2.15
CA ASN A 171 -27.06 0.99 1.11
C ASN A 171 -26.57 0.62 -0.30
N ALA A 172 -25.27 0.53 -0.49
CA ALA A 172 -24.63 0.05 -1.73
C ALA A 172 -24.42 -1.47 -1.76
N GLY A 173 -24.81 -2.19 -0.69
CA GLY A 173 -24.74 -3.65 -0.62
C GLY A 173 -23.52 -4.22 0.11
N PHE A 174 -22.67 -3.37 0.70
CA PHE A 174 -21.56 -3.85 1.54
C PHE A 174 -22.10 -4.42 2.84
N ASP A 175 -21.81 -5.66 3.14
CA ASP A 175 -22.08 -6.27 4.44
C ASP A 175 -21.05 -5.81 5.49
N ASP A 176 -21.27 -6.21 6.75
CA ASP A 176 -20.40 -5.79 7.84
C ASP A 176 -18.96 -6.33 7.66
N GLN A 177 -18.78 -7.52 7.06
CA GLN A 177 -17.46 -8.06 6.78
C GLN A 177 -16.74 -7.23 5.69
N SER A 178 -17.44 -6.86 4.63
CA SER A 178 -16.90 -5.99 3.57
C SER A 178 -16.46 -4.63 4.11
N ILE A 179 -17.24 -4.03 5.01
CA ILE A 179 -16.89 -2.76 5.67
C ILE A 179 -15.64 -2.93 6.54
N LEU A 180 -15.54 -4.03 7.31
CA LEU A 180 -14.35 -4.31 8.11
C LEU A 180 -13.12 -4.53 7.24
N ASP A 181 -13.22 -5.28 6.14
CA ASP A 181 -12.12 -5.51 5.21
C ASP A 181 -11.59 -4.21 4.61
N LEU A 182 -12.50 -3.30 4.22
CA LEU A 182 -12.16 -1.97 3.73
C LEU A 182 -11.39 -1.17 4.78
N ILE A 183 -11.88 -1.17 6.03
CA ILE A 183 -11.23 -0.48 7.15
C ILE A 183 -9.86 -1.09 7.43
N TYR A 184 -9.75 -2.41 7.48
CA TYR A 184 -8.48 -3.10 7.74
C TYR A 184 -7.46 -2.82 6.64
N ALA A 185 -7.83 -2.95 5.37
CA ALA A 185 -6.92 -2.69 4.24
C ALA A 185 -6.42 -1.25 4.26
N SER A 186 -7.31 -0.27 4.45
CA SER A 186 -6.95 1.15 4.51
C SER A 186 -6.08 1.47 5.72
N SER A 187 -6.45 0.98 6.92
CA SER A 187 -5.71 1.23 8.16
C SER A 187 -4.32 0.59 8.14
N PHE A 188 -4.21 -0.63 7.64
CA PHE A 188 -2.93 -1.31 7.50
C PHE A 188 -2.00 -0.53 6.57
N PHE A 189 -2.52 0.03 5.47
CA PHE A 189 -1.70 0.84 4.58
C PHE A 189 -1.43 2.25 5.11
N ASN A 190 -2.24 2.81 5.98
CA ASN A 190 -1.85 4.00 6.73
C ASN A 190 -0.60 3.75 7.61
N TRP A 191 -0.52 2.60 8.27
CA TRP A 191 0.65 2.20 9.03
C TRP A 191 1.84 1.86 8.12
N ALA A 192 1.65 1.03 7.10
CA ALA A 192 2.70 0.58 6.20
C ALA A 192 3.33 1.75 5.40
N ASN A 193 2.51 2.68 4.91
CA ASN A 193 2.99 3.86 4.19
C ASN A 193 3.90 4.71 5.08
N ARG A 194 3.53 4.92 6.37
CA ARG A 194 4.36 5.70 7.29
C ARG A 194 5.72 5.04 7.51
N LEU A 195 5.78 3.70 7.64
CA LEU A 195 7.06 2.99 7.70
C LEU A 195 7.88 3.19 6.43
N MET A 196 7.27 2.99 5.26
CA MET A 196 7.97 3.12 3.98
C MET A 196 8.51 4.53 3.75
N LEU A 197 7.72 5.56 4.11
CA LEU A 197 8.08 6.97 3.93
C LEU A 197 9.09 7.49 4.96
N THR A 198 9.21 6.83 6.13
CA THR A 198 10.11 7.27 7.21
C THR A 198 11.38 6.43 7.33
N LEU A 199 11.44 5.29 6.67
CA LEU A 199 12.59 4.37 6.72
C LEU A 199 13.37 4.29 5.40
N GLY A 200 12.84 4.87 4.33
CA GLY A 200 13.47 4.80 3.01
C GLY A 200 12.70 5.57 1.94
N GLN A 201 13.01 5.29 0.71
CA GLN A 201 12.50 6.00 -0.46
C GLN A 201 12.29 5.06 -1.66
N PRO A 202 11.37 5.38 -2.58
CA PRO A 202 11.21 4.63 -3.81
C PRO A 202 12.45 4.77 -4.70
N ASP A 203 12.66 3.78 -5.57
CA ASP A 203 13.73 3.77 -6.56
C ASP A 203 13.20 3.27 -7.90
N VAL A 204 13.37 4.07 -8.95
CA VAL A 204 12.99 3.65 -10.31
C VAL A 204 13.97 2.56 -10.78
N PRO A 205 13.48 1.35 -11.11
CA PRO A 205 14.34 0.28 -11.58
C PRO A 205 15.10 0.69 -12.86
N LYS A 206 16.34 0.24 -13.01
CA LYS A 206 17.22 0.64 -14.16
C LYS A 206 16.53 0.49 -15.52
N ARG A 207 15.69 -0.54 -15.71
CA ARG A 207 14.96 -0.80 -16.97
C ARG A 207 13.92 0.28 -17.33
N PHE A 208 13.54 1.14 -16.38
CA PHE A 208 12.58 2.24 -16.58
C PHE A 208 13.22 3.63 -16.48
N ARG A 209 14.55 3.70 -16.25
CA ARG A 209 15.26 4.99 -16.25
C ARG A 209 15.49 5.43 -17.69
N GLN A 210 15.06 6.64 -18.02
CA GLN A 210 15.33 7.31 -19.29
C GLN A 210 16.75 7.87 -19.31
#